data_ca9c5e182084fa6c5ae462bd1379c202
#
_entry.id   ca9c5e182084fa6c5ae462bd1379c202
#
_cell.length_a   1.000
_cell.length_b   1.000
_cell.length_c   1.000
_cell.angle_alpha   90.00
_cell.angle_beta   90.00
_cell.angle_gamma   90.00
#
_symmetry.space_group_name_H-M   'P 1'
#
loop_
_entity.id
_entity.type
_entity.pdbx_description
1 polymer ?
#
loop_
_entity_poly.entity_id
_entity_poly.type
_entity_poly.pdbx_seq_one_letter_code
_entity_poly.pdbx_strand_id
1 'polypeptide(L)'
;MSTVQSGHAIRELNQIIGIARDGHDIYARAVADDGTQDPQLNALMMRMAAAKMQVIDGVTRLVRDAGGQPARHRTLAGSLRGGFGRLGTVLGDAGIQYASESQAAEARLVRALEVAARDGALTAHARRTLNGMLLETRLGWDDMRQEVADLRGRDA
;
A
#
# COMPACT_ATOMS: atom_id res chain seq x y z
N MET A 1 -17.36 -25.21 -2.30
CA MET A 1 -16.40 -24.45 -3.11
C MET A 1 -15.30 -25.40 -3.59
N SER A 2 -14.97 -25.34 -4.86
CA SER A 2 -13.86 -26.12 -5.40
C SER A 2 -12.54 -25.65 -4.79
N THR A 3 -11.65 -26.59 -4.45
CA THR A 3 -10.31 -26.29 -3.90
C THR A 3 -9.47 -25.38 -4.81
N VAL A 4 -9.72 -25.43 -6.12
CA VAL A 4 -9.05 -24.58 -7.12
C VAL A 4 -9.48 -23.11 -7.02
N GLN A 5 -10.78 -22.84 -6.81
CA GLN A 5 -11.30 -21.49 -6.63
C GLN A 5 -10.79 -20.85 -5.34
N SER A 6 -10.73 -21.64 -4.26
CA SER A 6 -10.16 -21.18 -2.98
C SER A 6 -8.67 -20.85 -3.11
N GLY A 7 -7.91 -21.63 -3.85
CA GLY A 7 -6.48 -21.37 -4.08
C GLY A 7 -6.21 -20.09 -4.88
N HIS A 8 -7.07 -19.77 -5.86
CA HIS A 8 -6.96 -18.52 -6.61
C HIS A 8 -7.24 -17.31 -5.71
N ALA A 9 -8.34 -17.34 -4.98
CA ALA A 9 -8.72 -16.28 -4.06
C ALA A 9 -7.64 -16.02 -2.98
N ILE A 10 -7.06 -17.09 -2.42
CA ILE A 10 -5.96 -16.97 -1.45
C ILE A 10 -4.73 -16.30 -2.08
N ARG A 11 -4.39 -16.64 -3.32
CA ARG A 11 -3.26 -15.97 -4.02
C ARG A 11 -3.51 -14.48 -4.23
N GLU A 12 -4.72 -14.09 -4.64
CA GLU A 12 -5.08 -12.66 -4.79
C GLU A 12 -4.99 -11.91 -3.47
N LEU A 13 -5.52 -12.47 -2.39
CA LEU A 13 -5.42 -11.87 -1.06
C LEU A 13 -3.96 -11.73 -0.61
N ASN A 14 -3.14 -12.75 -0.84
CA ASN A 14 -1.71 -12.73 -0.52
C ASN A 14 -0.93 -11.70 -1.35
N GLN A 15 -1.34 -11.48 -2.59
CA GLN A 15 -0.78 -10.42 -3.43
C GLN A 15 -1.07 -9.02 -2.84
N ILE A 16 -2.27 -8.80 -2.32
CA ILE A 16 -2.62 -7.55 -1.63
C ILE A 16 -1.71 -7.33 -0.42
N ILE A 17 -1.47 -8.38 0.40
CA ILE A 17 -0.57 -8.30 1.55
C ILE A 17 0.84 -7.87 1.10
N GLY A 18 1.38 -8.49 0.05
CA GLY A 18 2.69 -8.15 -0.49
C GLY A 18 2.80 -6.70 -0.96
N ILE A 19 1.80 -6.22 -1.71
CA ILE A 19 1.75 -4.84 -2.22
C ILE A 19 1.61 -3.84 -1.05
N ALA A 20 0.77 -4.15 -0.05
CA ALA A 20 0.61 -3.30 1.12
C ALA A 20 1.90 -3.22 1.95
N ARG A 21 2.67 -4.31 2.05
CA ARG A 21 4.02 -4.30 2.67
C ARG A 21 5.00 -3.42 1.91
N ASP A 22 4.99 -3.48 0.58
CA ASP A 22 5.82 -2.58 -0.26
C ASP A 22 5.50 -1.12 0.04
N GLY A 23 4.21 -0.76 0.09
CA GLY A 23 3.77 0.60 0.41
C GLY A 23 4.14 1.01 1.84
N HIS A 24 3.91 0.15 2.83
CA HIS A 24 4.30 0.40 4.21
C HIS A 24 5.79 0.73 4.33
N ASP A 25 6.65 -0.04 3.67
CA ASP A 25 8.09 0.15 3.75
C ASP A 25 8.56 1.47 3.11
N ILE A 26 7.89 1.94 2.05
CA ILE A 26 8.16 3.25 1.46
C ILE A 26 7.87 4.34 2.47
N TYR A 27 6.70 4.33 3.09
CA TYR A 27 6.31 5.34 4.08
C TYR A 27 7.16 5.27 5.36
N ALA A 28 7.45 4.08 5.85
CA ALA A 28 8.29 3.89 7.03
C ALA A 28 9.71 4.41 6.82
N ARG A 29 10.28 4.19 5.62
CA ARG A 29 11.60 4.76 5.27
C ARG A 29 11.54 6.28 5.16
N ALA A 30 10.50 6.84 4.55
CA ALA A 30 10.33 8.29 4.47
C ALA A 30 10.33 8.96 5.85
N VAL A 31 9.68 8.33 6.83
CA VAL A 31 9.67 8.81 8.22
C VAL A 31 11.04 8.64 8.90
N ALA A 32 11.73 7.50 8.67
CA ALA A 32 13.00 7.19 9.35
C ALA A 32 14.20 8.00 8.82
N ASP A 33 14.20 8.36 7.54
CA ASP A 33 15.34 9.00 6.88
C ASP A 33 15.44 10.52 7.11
N ASP A 34 14.61 11.10 8.01
CA ASP A 34 14.49 12.57 8.18
C ASP A 34 14.29 13.33 6.84
N GLY A 35 13.91 12.57 5.79
CA GLY A 35 13.77 13.08 4.44
C GLY A 35 12.62 14.07 4.27
N THR A 36 11.79 14.20 5.30
CA THR A 36 10.68 15.13 5.32
C THR A 36 10.87 16.09 6.50
N GLN A 37 11.53 17.22 6.24
CA GLN A 37 11.62 18.28 7.24
C GLN A 37 10.28 19.02 7.45
N ASP A 38 9.30 18.78 6.56
CA ASP A 38 7.95 19.31 6.69
C ASP A 38 7.13 18.45 7.67
N PRO A 39 6.68 19.00 8.82
CA PRO A 39 5.93 18.24 9.82
C PRO A 39 4.58 17.70 9.29
N GLN A 40 3.95 18.41 8.37
CA GLN A 40 2.66 17.97 7.79
C GLN A 40 2.87 16.76 6.88
N LEU A 41 3.89 16.80 6.04
CA LEU A 41 4.24 15.66 5.19
C LEU A 41 4.67 14.45 6.03
N ASN A 42 5.47 14.66 7.07
CA ASN A 42 5.86 13.59 7.98
C ASN A 42 4.66 12.94 8.68
N ALA A 43 3.72 13.75 9.19
CA ALA A 43 2.49 13.23 9.78
C ALA A 43 1.64 12.45 8.78
N LEU A 44 1.56 12.90 7.53
CA LEU A 44 0.89 12.18 6.46
C LEU A 44 1.55 10.83 6.16
N MET A 45 2.88 10.79 6.05
CA MET A 45 3.64 9.54 5.83
C MET A 45 3.39 8.54 6.96
N MET A 46 3.35 8.99 8.22
CA MET A 46 3.02 8.14 9.37
C MET A 46 1.60 7.57 9.28
N ARG A 47 0.62 8.39 8.91
CA ARG A 47 -0.78 7.93 8.72
C ARG A 47 -0.88 6.91 7.60
N MET A 48 -0.18 7.13 6.50
CA MET A 48 -0.16 6.22 5.36
C MET A 48 0.49 4.88 5.70
N ALA A 49 1.57 4.90 6.48
CA ALA A 49 2.19 3.66 6.99
C ALA A 49 1.20 2.87 7.87
N ALA A 50 0.53 3.56 8.81
CA ALA A 50 -0.47 2.94 9.66
C ALA A 50 -1.65 2.35 8.86
N ALA A 51 -2.13 3.06 7.83
CA ALA A 51 -3.18 2.58 6.95
C ALA A 51 -2.77 1.30 6.20
N LYS A 52 -1.51 1.18 5.76
CA LYS A 52 -1.01 -0.06 5.14
C LYS A 52 -0.97 -1.23 6.12
N MET A 53 -0.61 -0.99 7.38
CA MET A 53 -0.67 -2.03 8.42
C MET A 53 -2.11 -2.52 8.64
N GLN A 54 -3.10 -1.64 8.64
CA GLN A 54 -4.50 -2.04 8.75
C GLN A 54 -4.95 -2.93 7.58
N VAL A 55 -4.53 -2.61 6.35
CA VAL A 55 -4.79 -3.48 5.18
C VAL A 55 -4.12 -4.85 5.37
N ILE A 56 -2.85 -4.87 5.75
CA ILE A 56 -2.10 -6.13 5.99
C ILE A 56 -2.82 -6.99 7.03
N ASP A 57 -3.21 -6.42 8.18
CA ASP A 57 -3.86 -7.14 9.26
C ASP A 57 -5.24 -7.65 8.86
N GLY A 58 -6.03 -6.83 8.19
CA GLY A 58 -7.36 -7.19 7.73
C GLY A 58 -7.34 -8.29 6.68
N VAL A 59 -6.48 -8.18 5.67
CA VAL A 59 -6.35 -9.19 4.61
C VAL A 59 -5.72 -10.48 5.15
N THR A 60 -4.80 -10.38 6.10
CA THR A 60 -4.25 -11.55 6.82
C THR A 60 -5.36 -12.37 7.47
N ARG A 61 -6.34 -11.72 8.10
CA ARG A 61 -7.51 -12.41 8.65
C ARG A 61 -8.33 -13.09 7.57
N LEU A 62 -8.60 -12.39 6.46
CA LEU A 62 -9.35 -12.97 5.34
C LEU A 62 -8.66 -14.21 4.74
N VAL A 63 -7.32 -14.21 4.63
CA VAL A 63 -6.56 -15.37 4.18
C VAL A 63 -6.73 -16.55 5.14
N ARG A 64 -6.63 -16.31 6.45
CA ARG A 64 -6.82 -17.35 7.47
C ARG A 64 -8.23 -17.90 7.45
N ASP A 65 -9.24 -17.04 7.35
CA ASP A 65 -10.65 -17.43 7.26
C ASP A 65 -10.95 -18.28 6.02
N ALA A 66 -10.21 -18.05 4.93
CA ALA A 66 -10.27 -18.87 3.72
C ALA A 66 -9.46 -20.18 3.82
N GLY A 67 -8.81 -20.45 4.94
CA GLY A 67 -7.99 -21.65 5.16
C GLY A 67 -6.58 -21.57 4.56
N GLY A 68 -6.12 -20.38 4.18
CA GLY A 68 -4.82 -20.15 3.59
C GLY A 68 -3.72 -19.76 4.57
N GLN A 69 -2.51 -19.66 4.06
CA GLN A 69 -1.35 -19.14 4.80
C GLN A 69 -1.07 -17.70 4.34
N PRO A 70 -1.09 -16.72 5.25
CA PRO A 70 -0.79 -15.33 4.92
C PRO A 70 0.64 -15.16 4.42
N ALA A 71 0.82 -14.34 3.37
CA ALA A 71 2.14 -13.96 2.87
C ALA A 71 2.95 -13.22 3.94
N ARG A 72 4.24 -13.55 4.05
CA ARG A 72 5.16 -12.96 5.03
C ARG A 72 6.12 -11.96 4.41
N HIS A 73 6.19 -11.88 3.10
CA HIS A 73 7.20 -11.13 2.37
C HIS A 73 6.57 -10.07 1.48
N ARG A 74 7.40 -9.10 1.09
CA ARG A 74 7.10 -8.10 0.06
C ARG A 74 7.01 -8.74 -1.32
N THR A 75 6.51 -8.00 -2.30
CA THR A 75 6.58 -8.45 -3.68
C THR A 75 8.03 -8.39 -4.20
N LEU A 76 8.35 -9.17 -5.22
CA LEU A 76 9.66 -9.09 -5.89
C LEU A 76 9.92 -7.68 -6.45
N ALA A 77 8.89 -7.04 -7.00
CA ALA A 77 8.99 -5.67 -7.52
C ALA A 77 9.35 -4.66 -6.42
N GLY A 78 8.76 -4.78 -5.21
CA GLY A 78 9.09 -3.96 -4.06
C GLY A 78 10.51 -4.19 -3.57
N SER A 79 10.98 -5.43 -3.57
CA SER A 79 12.34 -5.78 -3.17
C SER A 79 13.40 -5.19 -4.11
N LEU A 80 13.15 -5.16 -5.41
CA LEU A 80 14.06 -4.57 -6.40
C LEU A 80 14.11 -3.03 -6.30
N ARG A 81 12.97 -2.38 -6.07
CA ARG A 81 12.90 -0.91 -5.93
C ARG A 81 13.56 -0.40 -4.66
N GLY A 82 13.55 -1.17 -3.58
CA GLY A 82 14.20 -0.82 -2.33
C GLY A 82 15.71 -0.58 -2.45
N GLY A 83 16.38 -1.15 -3.47
CA GLY A 83 17.79 -0.93 -3.77
C GLY A 83 18.09 0.38 -4.52
N PHE A 84 17.12 0.88 -5.32
CA PHE A 84 17.32 2.07 -6.14
C PHE A 84 16.97 3.38 -5.42
N GLY A 85 16.14 3.34 -4.36
CA GLY A 85 15.74 4.52 -3.59
C GLY A 85 16.89 5.26 -2.92
N ARG A 86 18.01 4.59 -2.65
CA ARG A 86 19.22 5.22 -2.07
C ARG A 86 20.01 6.08 -3.04
N LEU A 87 19.92 5.82 -4.34
CA LEU A 87 20.66 6.60 -5.35
C LEU A 87 19.96 7.92 -5.71
N GLY A 88 18.65 8.02 -5.49
CA GLY A 88 17.87 9.21 -5.81
C GLY A 88 17.92 10.31 -4.75
N THR A 89 18.30 10.01 -3.51
CA THR A 89 18.34 10.97 -2.40
C THR A 89 19.49 11.98 -2.50
N VAL A 90 20.38 11.81 -3.47
CA VAL A 90 21.55 12.69 -3.66
C VAL A 90 21.21 13.95 -4.49
N LEU A 91 20.07 13.98 -5.21
CA LEU A 91 19.80 15.00 -6.24
C LEU A 91 18.48 15.79 -6.09
N GLY A 92 17.73 15.69 -4.98
CA GLY A 92 16.46 16.40 -4.85
C GLY A 92 15.81 16.31 -3.47
N ASP A 93 14.67 16.99 -3.29
CA ASP A 93 13.88 16.92 -2.07
C ASP A 93 13.39 15.47 -1.86
N ALA A 94 13.96 14.82 -0.86
CA ALA A 94 13.68 13.43 -0.53
C ALA A 94 12.19 13.17 -0.27
N GLY A 95 11.47 14.13 0.29
CA GLY A 95 10.03 14.03 0.55
C GLY A 95 9.21 13.90 -0.73
N ILE A 96 9.50 14.71 -1.74
CA ILE A 96 8.81 14.66 -3.04
C ILE A 96 9.08 13.34 -3.75
N GLN A 97 10.30 12.82 -3.62
CA GLN A 97 10.67 11.56 -4.23
C GLN A 97 9.95 10.37 -3.59
N TYR A 98 9.89 10.31 -2.26
CA TYR A 98 9.10 9.30 -1.55
C TYR A 98 7.61 9.38 -1.92
N ALA A 99 7.07 10.58 -2.04
CA ALA A 99 5.69 10.77 -2.48
C ALA A 99 5.46 10.23 -3.90
N SER A 100 6.40 10.41 -4.82
CA SER A 100 6.32 9.87 -6.19
C SER A 100 6.40 8.35 -6.22
N GLU A 101 7.28 7.73 -5.44
CA GLU A 101 7.38 6.27 -5.30
C GLU A 101 6.10 5.69 -4.68
N SER A 102 5.54 6.37 -3.68
CA SER A 102 4.32 5.93 -3.01
C SER A 102 3.09 5.93 -3.93
N GLN A 103 3.01 6.88 -4.87
CA GLN A 103 1.90 6.92 -5.84
C GLN A 103 1.80 5.64 -6.67
N ALA A 104 2.93 5.09 -7.11
CA ALA A 104 2.93 3.83 -7.85
C ALA A 104 2.49 2.64 -6.98
N ALA A 105 2.90 2.63 -5.71
CA ALA A 105 2.49 1.60 -4.75
C ALA A 105 0.99 1.70 -4.43
N GLU A 106 0.46 2.90 -4.24
CA GLU A 106 -0.98 3.12 -4.01
C GLU A 106 -1.82 2.71 -5.22
N ALA A 107 -1.42 3.06 -6.43
CA ALA A 107 -2.11 2.65 -7.65
C ALA A 107 -2.17 1.11 -7.79
N ARG A 108 -1.10 0.42 -7.45
CA ARG A 108 -1.05 -1.06 -7.45
C ARG A 108 -1.98 -1.64 -6.40
N LEU A 109 -2.00 -1.07 -5.20
CA LEU A 109 -2.86 -1.53 -4.10
C LEU A 109 -4.34 -1.34 -4.45
N VAL A 110 -4.72 -0.17 -4.95
CA VAL A 110 -6.09 0.11 -5.42
C VAL A 110 -6.53 -0.91 -6.45
N ARG A 111 -5.71 -1.17 -7.46
CA ARG A 111 -6.02 -2.15 -8.51
C ARG A 111 -6.20 -3.56 -7.96
N ALA A 112 -5.31 -4.00 -7.06
CA ALA A 112 -5.40 -5.32 -6.46
C ALA A 112 -6.66 -5.47 -5.58
N LEU A 113 -7.02 -4.45 -4.82
CA LEU A 113 -8.25 -4.42 -4.03
C LEU A 113 -9.50 -4.43 -4.91
N GLU A 114 -9.51 -3.68 -6.03
CA GLU A 114 -10.62 -3.68 -7.00
C GLU A 114 -10.86 -5.07 -7.60
N VAL A 115 -9.81 -5.74 -8.01
CA VAL A 115 -9.90 -7.09 -8.60
C VAL A 115 -10.44 -8.07 -7.57
N ALA A 116 -9.85 -8.12 -6.38
CA ALA A 116 -10.27 -9.05 -5.33
C ALA A 116 -11.69 -8.77 -4.83
N ALA A 117 -12.11 -7.52 -4.71
CA ALA A 117 -13.46 -7.16 -4.26
C ALA A 117 -14.56 -7.63 -5.24
N ARG A 118 -14.21 -7.92 -6.49
CA ARG A 118 -15.12 -8.46 -7.51
C ARG A 118 -15.05 -9.98 -7.65
N ASP A 119 -14.11 -10.63 -6.97
CA ASP A 119 -13.95 -12.08 -7.08
C ASP A 119 -15.15 -12.80 -6.45
N GLY A 120 -15.91 -13.52 -7.28
CA GLY A 120 -17.05 -14.33 -6.86
C GLY A 120 -16.67 -15.55 -6.01
N ALA A 121 -15.40 -15.94 -5.96
CA ALA A 121 -14.91 -17.02 -5.11
C ALA A 121 -14.78 -16.58 -3.63
N LEU A 122 -14.76 -15.27 -3.36
CA LEU A 122 -14.74 -14.74 -2.00
C LEU A 122 -16.14 -14.66 -1.39
N THR A 123 -16.22 -14.79 -0.07
CA THR A 123 -17.46 -14.60 0.68
C THR A 123 -17.97 -13.16 0.55
N ALA A 124 -19.27 -12.95 0.74
CA ALA A 124 -19.85 -11.61 0.76
C ALA A 124 -19.21 -10.71 1.85
N HIS A 125 -18.86 -11.30 2.99
CA HIS A 125 -18.14 -10.60 4.06
C HIS A 125 -16.76 -10.14 3.60
N ALA A 126 -15.96 -11.02 3.00
CA ALA A 126 -14.62 -10.69 2.50
C ALA A 126 -14.68 -9.56 1.45
N ARG A 127 -15.62 -9.65 0.50
CA ARG A 127 -15.80 -8.60 -0.52
C ARG A 127 -16.19 -7.26 0.07
N ARG A 128 -17.08 -7.23 1.08
CA ARG A 128 -17.43 -5.97 1.78
C ARG A 128 -16.23 -5.37 2.50
N THR A 129 -15.44 -6.20 3.18
CA THR A 129 -14.22 -5.78 3.87
C THR A 129 -13.22 -5.16 2.87
N LEU A 130 -12.98 -5.82 1.74
CA LEU A 130 -12.09 -5.31 0.68
C LEU A 130 -12.60 -4.02 0.05
N ASN A 131 -13.91 -3.87 -0.15
CA ASN A 131 -14.50 -2.61 -0.64
C ASN A 131 -14.32 -1.46 0.34
N GLY A 132 -14.43 -1.72 1.65
CA GLY A 132 -14.11 -0.73 2.68
C GLY A 132 -12.65 -0.29 2.61
N MET A 133 -11.73 -1.24 2.54
CA MET A 133 -10.29 -0.96 2.40
C MET A 133 -9.99 -0.18 1.11
N LEU A 134 -10.66 -0.52 0.00
CA LEU A 134 -10.52 0.17 -1.28
C LEU A 134 -10.92 1.65 -1.16
N LEU A 135 -12.04 1.93 -0.51
CA LEU A 135 -12.49 3.31 -0.29
C LEU A 135 -11.48 4.09 0.55
N GLU A 136 -11.05 3.55 1.67
CA GLU A 136 -10.06 4.17 2.56
C GLU A 136 -8.73 4.40 1.85
N THR A 137 -8.26 3.43 1.04
CA THR A 137 -7.02 3.55 0.27
C THR A 137 -7.12 4.68 -0.76
N ARG A 138 -8.25 4.81 -1.44
CA ARG A 138 -8.48 5.90 -2.41
C ARG A 138 -8.49 7.27 -1.74
N LEU A 139 -9.16 7.40 -0.60
CA LEU A 139 -9.18 8.65 0.16
C LEU A 139 -7.79 9.06 0.63
N GLY A 140 -7.02 8.12 1.19
CA GLY A 140 -5.64 8.37 1.60
C GLY A 140 -4.73 8.74 0.42
N TRP A 141 -4.92 8.13 -0.73
CA TRP A 141 -4.18 8.48 -1.95
C TRP A 141 -4.52 9.89 -2.46
N ASP A 142 -5.79 10.28 -2.41
CA ASP A 142 -6.22 11.63 -2.78
C ASP A 142 -5.62 12.67 -1.84
N ASP A 143 -5.62 12.44 -0.53
CA ASP A 143 -4.97 13.29 0.47
C ASP A 143 -3.46 13.44 0.18
N MET A 144 -2.79 12.35 -0.17
CA MET A 144 -1.36 12.36 -0.51
C MET A 144 -1.09 13.20 -1.75
N ARG A 145 -1.90 13.07 -2.79
CA ARG A 145 -1.74 13.86 -4.02
C ARG A 145 -1.96 15.34 -3.77
N GLN A 146 -2.93 15.68 -2.95
CA GLN A 146 -3.21 17.07 -2.59
C GLN A 146 -2.04 17.68 -1.82
N GLU A 147 -1.53 16.99 -0.80
CA GLU A 147 -0.41 17.48 0.01
C GLU A 147 0.86 17.68 -0.84
N VAL A 148 1.15 16.75 -1.76
CA VAL A 148 2.29 16.90 -2.68
C VAL A 148 2.11 18.09 -3.61
N ALA A 149 0.89 18.34 -4.11
CA ALA A 149 0.59 19.50 -4.93
C ALA A 149 0.77 20.80 -4.16
N ASP A 150 0.32 20.85 -2.92
CA ASP A 150 0.45 22.03 -2.04
C ASP A 150 1.91 22.32 -1.70
N LEU A 151 2.72 21.29 -1.45
CA LEU A 151 4.17 21.44 -1.24
C LEU A 151 4.87 22.02 -2.47
N ARG A 152 4.59 21.48 -3.65
CA ARG A 152 5.16 21.98 -4.91
C ARG A 152 4.75 23.42 -5.19
N GLY A 153 3.54 23.83 -4.81
CA GLY A 153 3.06 25.20 -4.93
C GLY A 153 3.76 26.18 -3.98
N ARG A 154 4.24 25.71 -2.82
CA ARG A 154 4.98 26.54 -1.84
C ARG A 154 6.43 26.80 -2.29
N ASP A 155 7.03 25.85 -3.01
CA ASP A 155 8.41 25.95 -3.51
C ASP A 155 8.51 26.73 -4.84
N ALA A 156 7.40 27.08 -5.43
CA ALA A 156 7.31 27.85 -6.69
C ALA A 156 7.10 29.33 -6.42
#